data_4843d1ff09cb12201bcba746bf40ef0a
#
_entry.id   4843d1ff09cb12201bcba746bf40ef0a
#
_cell.length_a   1.000
_cell.length_b   1.000
_cell.length_c   1.000
_cell.angle_alpha   90.00
_cell.angle_beta   90.00
_cell.angle_gamma   90.00
#
_symmetry.space_group_name_H-M   'P 1'
#
loop_
_entity.id
_entity.type
_entity.pdbx_description
1 polymer ?
#
loop_
_entity_poly.entity_id
_entity_poly.type
_entity_poly.pdbx_seq_one_letter_code
_entity_poly.pdbx_strand_id
1 'polypeptide(L)'
;VFSVIEDNHIHHINNMMEQGGAEIAGIKMHAAIDVTMRRNHIHHCTMGIWCDWEAQGTRLTQNLLHDNQKPAYAKSLKGGMMSQDIFVEVGHGPTLIDNNVMLSDASLRFATEGVALVHNLICGALTCVGDGTGWRYTPYHMPHRTEVMGFMTILHGDDRIYNNIFVQKWPSEDVIIPHDSDEGFDSENRKAGTWMFDEYPTYDEWISQFDFTKPVDMKKLEPVHFGHLPVWIEGNVYLNGAEACKNEVNGLVISDKEAKVDLVEKEGSYYLDTNVYDLVGEFKDRMIHSDILGKAFEPEQRFENPDGTAIQFDKDYFGGHRGMDVIPGPFAQAEDAKKVLF
;
A
#
# COMPACT_ATOMS: atom_id res chain seq x y z
N VAL A 1 0.58 -8.74 -19.34
CA VAL A 1 1.93 -8.17 -19.19
C VAL A 1 2.06 -6.88 -19.96
N PHE A 2 2.84 -5.93 -19.43
CA PHE A 2 3.16 -4.63 -20.06
C PHE A 2 1.94 -3.79 -20.43
N SER A 3 0.83 -3.95 -19.72
CA SER A 3 -0.39 -3.17 -19.96
C SER A 3 -0.36 -1.86 -19.17
N VAL A 4 -0.98 -0.83 -19.75
CA VAL A 4 -1.16 0.46 -19.06
C VAL A 4 -2.66 0.78 -19.01
N ILE A 5 -3.13 1.16 -17.82
CA ILE A 5 -4.48 1.64 -17.55
C ILE A 5 -4.32 3.06 -17.01
N GLU A 6 -4.67 4.06 -17.81
CA GLU A 6 -4.38 5.45 -17.47
C GLU A 6 -5.47 6.42 -17.88
N ASP A 7 -5.53 7.55 -17.15
CA ASP A 7 -6.39 8.69 -17.46
C ASP A 7 -7.89 8.34 -17.53
N ASN A 8 -8.34 7.37 -16.70
CA ASN A 8 -9.74 6.97 -16.64
C ASN A 8 -10.45 7.61 -15.45
N HIS A 9 -11.73 7.93 -15.64
CA HIS A 9 -12.67 8.26 -14.58
C HIS A 9 -13.62 7.08 -14.36
N ILE A 10 -13.43 6.35 -13.26
CA ILE A 10 -14.15 5.12 -12.92
C ILE A 10 -14.95 5.35 -11.65
N HIS A 11 -16.26 5.20 -11.71
CA HIS A 11 -17.10 5.47 -10.55
C HIS A 11 -18.38 4.64 -10.51
N HIS A 12 -18.96 4.55 -9.32
CA HIS A 12 -20.23 3.87 -9.06
C HIS A 12 -20.23 2.41 -9.52
N ILE A 13 -19.10 1.73 -9.39
CA ILE A 13 -19.06 0.27 -9.58
C ILE A 13 -19.72 -0.39 -8.37
N ASN A 14 -20.63 -1.32 -8.63
CA ASN A 14 -21.62 -1.83 -7.68
C ASN A 14 -22.61 -0.73 -7.26
N ASN A 15 -23.17 -0.06 -8.26
CA ASN A 15 -24.04 1.09 -8.10
C ASN A 15 -25.24 0.82 -7.18
N MET A 16 -25.82 -0.37 -7.22
CA MET A 16 -26.93 -0.76 -6.35
C MET A 16 -26.48 -1.05 -4.92
N MET A 17 -25.16 -1.18 -4.72
CA MET A 17 -24.58 -1.51 -3.41
C MET A 17 -25.20 -2.76 -2.76
N GLU A 18 -25.64 -3.71 -3.59
CA GLU A 18 -26.29 -4.95 -3.15
C GLU A 18 -25.32 -6.09 -2.90
N GLN A 19 -24.11 -6.00 -3.48
CA GLN A 19 -23.09 -7.02 -3.33
C GLN A 19 -21.97 -6.55 -2.40
N GLY A 20 -21.40 -7.48 -1.68
CA GLY A 20 -20.51 -7.20 -0.57
C GLY A 20 -19.05 -6.95 -0.90
N GLY A 21 -18.73 -6.68 -2.14
CA GLY A 21 -17.35 -6.39 -2.55
C GLY A 21 -16.55 -7.61 -3.02
N ALA A 22 -17.02 -8.84 -2.82
CA ALA A 22 -16.37 -10.02 -3.38
C ALA A 22 -16.39 -9.97 -4.91
N GLU A 23 -15.20 -10.07 -5.53
CA GLU A 23 -14.99 -10.02 -6.97
C GLU A 23 -15.40 -8.68 -7.66
N ILE A 24 -15.56 -7.59 -6.90
CA ILE A 24 -16.04 -6.30 -7.40
C ILE A 24 -15.04 -5.20 -7.06
N ALA A 25 -14.52 -4.52 -8.08
CA ALA A 25 -13.68 -3.34 -7.95
C ALA A 25 -13.83 -2.41 -9.17
N GLY A 26 -13.41 -1.17 -9.06
CA GLY A 26 -13.26 -0.27 -10.19
C GLY A 26 -12.30 -0.84 -11.24
N ILE A 27 -11.15 -1.33 -10.78
CA ILE A 27 -10.21 -2.13 -11.59
C ILE A 27 -9.88 -3.39 -10.80
N LYS A 28 -10.10 -4.56 -11.39
CA LYS A 28 -9.70 -5.85 -10.82
C LYS A 28 -8.88 -6.64 -11.83
N MET A 29 -7.74 -7.17 -11.39
CA MET A 29 -6.85 -7.96 -12.25
C MET A 29 -6.31 -9.18 -11.52
N HIS A 30 -6.26 -10.30 -12.22
CA HIS A 30 -5.47 -11.48 -11.85
C HIS A 30 -4.20 -11.52 -12.68
N ALA A 31 -3.12 -12.05 -12.11
CA ALA A 31 -1.81 -12.17 -12.75
C ALA A 31 -1.37 -10.86 -13.43
N ALA A 32 -1.45 -9.77 -12.69
CA ALA A 32 -1.07 -8.45 -13.17
C ALA A 32 0.46 -8.34 -13.21
N ILE A 33 1.09 -8.87 -14.26
CA ILE A 33 2.54 -8.87 -14.43
C ILE A 33 2.95 -7.65 -15.27
N ASP A 34 3.81 -6.79 -14.70
CA ASP A 34 4.28 -5.56 -15.33
C ASP A 34 3.12 -4.67 -15.85
N VAL A 35 2.12 -4.48 -15.03
CA VAL A 35 0.98 -3.61 -15.33
C VAL A 35 1.16 -2.27 -14.63
N THR A 36 0.95 -1.18 -15.36
CA THR A 36 0.94 0.17 -14.77
C THR A 36 -0.49 0.73 -14.77
N MET A 37 -0.97 1.13 -13.59
CA MET A 37 -2.25 1.81 -13.41
C MET A 37 -1.96 3.23 -12.91
N ARG A 38 -2.18 4.24 -13.74
CA ARG A 38 -1.78 5.61 -13.40
C ARG A 38 -2.76 6.67 -13.83
N ARG A 39 -2.81 7.76 -13.04
CA ARG A 39 -3.65 8.93 -13.29
C ARG A 39 -5.11 8.57 -13.51
N ASN A 40 -5.59 7.57 -12.79
CA ASN A 40 -7.00 7.23 -12.76
C ASN A 40 -7.69 7.93 -11.59
N HIS A 41 -8.90 8.37 -11.79
CA HIS A 41 -9.79 8.87 -10.76
C HIS A 41 -10.86 7.79 -10.48
N ILE A 42 -10.82 7.21 -9.28
CA ILE A 42 -11.68 6.07 -8.94
C ILE A 42 -12.42 6.37 -7.65
N HIS A 43 -13.75 6.41 -7.71
CA HIS A 43 -14.56 6.78 -6.55
C HIS A 43 -15.96 6.17 -6.53
N HIS A 44 -16.58 6.17 -5.35
CA HIS A 44 -17.93 5.61 -5.15
C HIS A 44 -18.05 4.17 -5.68
N CYS A 45 -16.97 3.41 -5.58
CA CYS A 45 -16.95 1.98 -5.84
C CYS A 45 -17.00 1.24 -4.50
N THR A 46 -17.37 -0.04 -4.50
CA THR A 46 -17.19 -0.85 -3.29
C THR A 46 -15.71 -1.03 -3.00
N MET A 47 -14.91 -1.24 -4.03
CA MET A 47 -13.46 -1.28 -3.96
C MET A 47 -12.85 -0.51 -5.14
N GLY A 48 -11.77 0.23 -4.93
CA GLY A 48 -11.12 0.99 -5.99
C GLY A 48 -10.31 0.12 -6.95
N ILE A 49 -9.13 -0.29 -6.54
CA ILE A 49 -8.24 -1.16 -7.32
C ILE A 49 -7.99 -2.46 -6.54
N TRP A 50 -8.13 -3.59 -7.22
CA TRP A 50 -7.83 -4.90 -6.66
C TRP A 50 -6.83 -5.65 -7.54
N CYS A 51 -5.60 -5.74 -7.06
CA CYS A 51 -4.58 -6.62 -7.61
C CYS A 51 -4.71 -7.98 -6.93
N ASP A 52 -5.51 -8.86 -7.54
CA ASP A 52 -5.80 -10.19 -7.04
C ASP A 52 -4.85 -11.19 -7.71
N TRP A 53 -4.39 -12.15 -6.94
CA TRP A 53 -3.48 -13.22 -7.34
C TRP A 53 -2.35 -12.80 -8.30
N GLU A 54 -1.13 -12.94 -7.84
CA GLU A 54 0.08 -12.90 -8.63
C GLU A 54 0.40 -11.53 -9.26
N ALA A 55 0.06 -10.42 -8.59
CA ALA A 55 0.57 -9.13 -9.02
C ALA A 55 2.10 -9.10 -8.83
N GLN A 56 2.83 -8.91 -9.94
CA GLN A 56 4.30 -8.89 -9.93
C GLN A 56 4.83 -7.87 -10.95
N GLY A 57 5.75 -6.99 -10.53
CA GLY A 57 6.20 -5.87 -11.37
C GLY A 57 5.13 -4.80 -11.61
N THR A 58 4.00 -4.89 -10.91
CA THR A 58 2.86 -3.99 -11.07
C THR A 58 3.08 -2.68 -10.34
N ARG A 59 2.70 -1.57 -10.98
CA ARG A 59 2.82 -0.22 -10.42
C ARG A 59 1.50 0.54 -10.46
N LEU A 60 1.10 1.06 -9.29
CA LEU A 60 -0.07 1.92 -9.11
C LEU A 60 0.44 3.31 -8.72
N THR A 61 0.28 4.31 -9.60
CA THR A 61 0.91 5.61 -9.38
C THR A 61 0.02 6.77 -9.82
N GLN A 62 0.09 7.89 -9.10
CA GLN A 62 -0.60 9.14 -9.45
C GLN A 62 -2.14 8.99 -9.56
N ASN A 63 -2.75 8.04 -8.86
CA ASN A 63 -4.19 7.87 -8.87
C ASN A 63 -4.84 8.70 -7.75
N LEU A 64 -6.06 9.18 -8.02
CA LEU A 64 -6.95 9.77 -7.03
C LEU A 64 -8.04 8.76 -6.68
N LEU A 65 -8.09 8.34 -5.41
CA LEU A 65 -9.08 7.38 -4.91
C LEU A 65 -9.81 7.98 -3.71
N HIS A 66 -11.13 7.93 -3.72
CA HIS A 66 -11.94 8.45 -2.61
C HIS A 66 -13.35 7.86 -2.60
N ASP A 67 -14.02 7.95 -1.46
CA ASP A 67 -15.39 7.48 -1.29
C ASP A 67 -15.65 6.04 -1.75
N ASN A 68 -14.61 5.21 -1.79
CA ASN A 68 -14.72 3.78 -2.01
C ASN A 68 -15.09 3.12 -0.69
N GLN A 69 -16.32 2.62 -0.56
CA GLN A 69 -16.84 2.18 0.71
C GLN A 69 -17.87 1.07 0.60
N LYS A 70 -17.99 0.32 1.69
CA LYS A 70 -19.06 -0.66 1.83
C LYS A 70 -20.43 -0.01 1.73
N PRO A 71 -21.40 -0.74 1.14
CA PRO A 71 -22.80 -0.30 1.23
C PRO A 71 -23.22 -0.16 2.69
N ALA A 72 -24.13 0.79 2.95
CA ALA A 72 -24.53 1.12 4.31
C ALA A 72 -25.10 -0.07 5.11
N TYR A 73 -25.80 -0.99 4.46
CA TYR A 73 -26.33 -2.18 5.11
C TYR A 73 -25.23 -3.19 5.49
N ALA A 74 -24.11 -3.15 4.79
CA ALA A 74 -23.00 -4.07 5.01
C ALA A 74 -22.08 -3.62 6.15
N LYS A 75 -22.18 -2.37 6.58
CA LYS A 75 -21.36 -1.86 7.71
C LYS A 75 -21.61 -2.59 9.03
N SER A 76 -22.77 -3.20 9.18
CA SER A 76 -23.14 -3.99 10.37
C SER A 76 -22.90 -5.49 10.23
N LEU A 77 -22.54 -5.98 9.03
CA LEU A 77 -22.28 -7.40 8.82
C LEU A 77 -20.85 -7.74 9.18
N LYS A 78 -20.68 -8.74 10.02
CA LYS A 78 -19.39 -9.36 10.25
C LYS A 78 -19.06 -10.21 9.03
N GLY A 79 -17.86 -10.04 8.54
CA GLY A 79 -17.29 -10.91 7.54
C GLY A 79 -17.60 -10.60 6.07
N GLY A 80 -16.70 -10.98 5.20
CA GLY A 80 -16.90 -11.13 3.78
C GLY A 80 -17.02 -9.86 2.92
N MET A 81 -16.99 -8.68 3.52
CA MET A 81 -17.11 -7.43 2.76
C MET A 81 -15.84 -6.59 2.87
N MET A 82 -15.15 -6.50 1.78
CA MET A 82 -13.96 -5.65 1.64
C MET A 82 -14.30 -4.34 0.94
N SER A 83 -13.63 -3.28 1.36
CA SER A 83 -13.88 -1.95 0.82
C SER A 83 -12.64 -1.08 1.06
N GLN A 84 -11.77 -1.07 0.10
CA GLN A 84 -10.51 -0.32 0.15
C GLN A 84 -10.31 0.51 -1.11
N ASP A 85 -9.47 1.55 -1.02
CA ASP A 85 -8.98 2.23 -2.21
C ASP A 85 -8.10 1.28 -3.04
N ILE A 86 -7.18 0.57 -2.38
CA ILE A 86 -6.31 -0.41 -3.03
C ILE A 86 -6.22 -1.67 -2.18
N PHE A 87 -6.48 -2.80 -2.80
CA PHE A 87 -6.26 -4.14 -2.24
C PHE A 87 -5.24 -4.90 -3.07
N VAL A 88 -4.19 -5.41 -2.43
CA VAL A 88 -3.21 -6.32 -3.02
C VAL A 88 -3.32 -7.66 -2.33
N GLU A 89 -3.65 -8.70 -3.11
CA GLU A 89 -3.95 -10.02 -2.58
C GLU A 89 -3.11 -11.10 -3.25
N VAL A 90 -2.56 -11.98 -2.43
CA VAL A 90 -1.91 -13.25 -2.81
C VAL A 90 -0.87 -13.08 -3.92
N GLY A 91 0.17 -12.30 -3.63
CA GLY A 91 1.32 -12.08 -4.51
C GLY A 91 2.63 -12.05 -3.73
N HIS A 92 3.74 -12.31 -4.41
CA HIS A 92 5.09 -12.27 -3.85
C HIS A 92 5.83 -10.97 -4.19
N GLY A 93 5.12 -9.99 -4.78
CA GLY A 93 5.73 -8.75 -5.24
C GLY A 93 6.67 -8.94 -6.46
N PRO A 94 7.40 -7.91 -6.84
CA PRO A 94 7.25 -6.55 -6.32
C PRO A 94 5.95 -5.88 -6.78
N THR A 95 5.27 -5.20 -5.87
CA THR A 95 4.13 -4.33 -6.19
C THR A 95 4.46 -2.91 -5.73
N LEU A 96 4.38 -1.95 -6.63
CA LEU A 96 4.75 -0.57 -6.37
C LEU A 96 3.50 0.32 -6.27
N ILE A 97 3.36 1.04 -5.17
CA ILE A 97 2.25 1.97 -4.94
C ILE A 97 2.86 3.32 -4.58
N ASP A 98 2.86 4.27 -5.52
CA ASP A 98 3.54 5.54 -5.32
C ASP A 98 2.77 6.76 -5.79
N ASN A 99 3.00 7.88 -5.14
CA ASN A 99 2.40 9.18 -5.51
C ASN A 99 0.86 9.16 -5.64
N ASN A 100 0.15 8.30 -4.93
CA ASN A 100 -1.31 8.27 -4.96
C ASN A 100 -1.91 9.17 -3.85
N VAL A 101 -3.13 9.62 -4.09
CA VAL A 101 -3.98 10.30 -3.12
C VAL A 101 -5.15 9.38 -2.78
N MET A 102 -5.16 8.82 -1.56
CA MET A 102 -6.13 7.85 -1.06
C MET A 102 -6.90 8.45 0.11
N LEU A 103 -8.18 8.71 -0.06
CA LEU A 103 -8.99 9.49 0.88
C LEU A 103 -10.15 8.72 1.51
N SER A 104 -10.37 7.46 1.14
CA SER A 104 -11.42 6.61 1.74
C SER A 104 -11.05 6.18 3.18
N ASP A 105 -12.02 5.76 3.97
CA ASP A 105 -11.83 5.34 5.38
C ASP A 105 -10.97 4.08 5.53
N ALA A 106 -10.96 3.20 4.53
CA ALA A 106 -10.05 2.09 4.38
C ALA A 106 -9.24 2.30 3.10
N SER A 107 -8.00 2.78 3.23
CA SER A 107 -7.17 3.10 2.06
C SER A 107 -6.49 1.87 1.48
N LEU A 108 -5.91 1.02 2.31
CA LEU A 108 -5.05 -0.07 1.86
C LEU A 108 -5.36 -1.38 2.58
N ARG A 109 -5.28 -2.48 1.84
CA ARG A 109 -5.31 -3.83 2.38
C ARG A 109 -4.22 -4.67 1.73
N PHE A 110 -3.39 -5.32 2.56
CA PHE A 110 -2.36 -6.25 2.14
C PHE A 110 -2.67 -7.64 2.67
N ALA A 111 -2.91 -8.56 1.75
CA ALA A 111 -2.93 -10.00 1.96
C ALA A 111 -1.84 -10.62 1.07
N THR A 112 -0.64 -10.05 1.12
CA THR A 112 0.45 -10.25 0.18
C THR A 112 1.80 -9.99 0.85
N GLU A 113 2.87 -10.07 0.11
CA GLU A 113 4.21 -9.64 0.50
C GLU A 113 4.87 -8.85 -0.64
N GLY A 114 5.99 -8.19 -0.38
CA GLY A 114 6.77 -7.50 -1.40
C GLY A 114 6.12 -6.25 -1.96
N VAL A 115 5.48 -5.43 -1.12
CA VAL A 115 4.88 -4.14 -1.52
C VAL A 115 5.83 -2.99 -1.18
N ALA A 116 5.95 -2.01 -2.08
CA ALA A 116 6.58 -0.73 -1.78
C ALA A 116 5.56 0.41 -1.84
N LEU A 117 5.38 1.09 -0.71
CA LEU A 117 4.61 2.33 -0.57
C LEU A 117 5.56 3.52 -0.56
N VAL A 118 5.50 4.39 -1.55
CA VAL A 118 6.43 5.52 -1.65
C VAL A 118 5.69 6.82 -2.02
N HIS A 119 5.84 7.84 -1.21
CA HIS A 119 5.27 9.16 -1.50
C HIS A 119 3.74 9.21 -1.68
N ASN A 120 2.95 8.46 -0.92
CA ASN A 120 1.50 8.54 -0.97
C ASN A 120 0.95 9.49 0.11
N LEU A 121 -0.26 10.02 -0.11
CA LEU A 121 -1.13 10.58 0.91
C LEU A 121 -2.21 9.54 1.22
N ILE A 122 -2.27 9.08 2.47
CA ILE A 122 -3.11 7.97 2.92
C ILE A 122 -3.97 8.46 4.09
N CYS A 123 -5.27 8.63 3.87
CA CYS A 123 -6.18 9.20 4.86
C CYS A 123 -7.04 8.17 5.60
N GLY A 124 -6.98 6.92 5.20
CA GLY A 124 -7.68 5.81 5.84
C GLY A 124 -6.72 4.75 6.38
N ALA A 125 -7.30 3.68 6.88
CA ALA A 125 -6.56 2.59 7.46
C ALA A 125 -5.73 1.81 6.42
N LEU A 126 -4.57 1.32 6.88
CA LEU A 126 -3.81 0.23 6.28
C LEU A 126 -4.11 -1.04 7.08
N THR A 127 -4.58 -2.08 6.42
CA THR A 127 -4.84 -3.39 7.03
C THR A 127 -3.90 -4.43 6.44
N CYS A 128 -3.12 -5.10 7.27
CA CYS A 128 -2.43 -6.32 6.90
C CYS A 128 -3.29 -7.50 7.35
N VAL A 129 -3.58 -8.39 6.43
CA VAL A 129 -4.37 -9.60 6.73
C VAL A 129 -3.40 -10.67 7.18
N GLY A 130 -3.64 -11.25 8.34
CA GLY A 130 -2.83 -12.34 8.88
C GLY A 130 -2.91 -13.63 8.06
N ASP A 131 -2.90 -14.76 8.68
CA ASP A 131 -2.69 -16.10 8.11
C ASP A 131 -3.68 -16.59 7.04
N GLY A 132 -4.70 -15.80 6.67
CA GLY A 132 -5.72 -16.22 5.70
C GLY A 132 -5.18 -16.65 4.33
N THR A 133 -3.94 -16.30 4.01
CA THR A 133 -3.26 -16.65 2.77
C THR A 133 -2.12 -17.66 2.95
N GLY A 134 -1.65 -17.90 4.17
CA GLY A 134 -0.49 -18.73 4.46
C GLY A 134 -0.61 -20.21 4.06
N TRP A 135 -1.80 -20.73 3.85
CA TRP A 135 -2.02 -22.10 3.38
C TRP A 135 -2.10 -22.23 1.86
N ARG A 136 -2.08 -21.11 1.12
CA ARG A 136 -2.14 -21.10 -0.34
C ARG A 136 -0.73 -21.12 -0.91
N TYR A 137 -0.37 -22.20 -1.61
CA TYR A 137 0.82 -22.21 -2.46
C TYR A 137 0.55 -21.39 -3.71
N THR A 138 1.15 -20.21 -3.75
CA THR A 138 0.95 -19.24 -4.83
C THR A 138 2.16 -19.25 -5.74
N PRO A 139 1.99 -19.27 -7.07
CA PRO A 139 3.10 -19.15 -7.99
C PRO A 139 3.70 -17.75 -7.97
N TYR A 140 5.01 -17.68 -8.19
CA TYR A 140 5.71 -16.47 -8.57
C TYR A 140 6.45 -16.68 -9.89
N HIS A 141 6.66 -15.59 -10.61
CA HIS A 141 7.09 -15.62 -11.99
C HIS A 141 8.56 -15.20 -12.12
N MET A 142 9.19 -15.62 -13.21
CA MET A 142 10.47 -15.04 -13.60
C MET A 142 10.32 -13.52 -13.81
N PRO A 143 11.33 -12.71 -13.44
CA PRO A 143 11.28 -11.27 -13.64
C PRO A 143 10.86 -10.89 -15.06
N HIS A 144 9.82 -10.05 -15.16
CA HIS A 144 9.26 -9.53 -16.41
C HIS A 144 8.75 -10.60 -17.40
N ARG A 145 8.31 -11.75 -16.87
CA ARG A 145 7.82 -12.89 -17.68
C ARG A 145 6.61 -13.53 -17.03
N THR A 146 5.91 -14.32 -17.82
CA THR A 146 4.76 -15.11 -17.37
C THR A 146 5.14 -16.55 -16.99
N GLU A 147 6.38 -16.97 -17.21
CA GLU A 147 6.84 -18.29 -16.80
C GLU A 147 6.91 -18.37 -15.27
N VAL A 148 6.28 -19.39 -14.73
CA VAL A 148 6.32 -19.69 -13.30
C VAL A 148 7.75 -20.10 -12.92
N MET A 149 8.31 -19.41 -11.93
CA MET A 149 9.63 -19.71 -11.37
C MET A 149 9.53 -20.69 -10.20
N GLY A 150 8.50 -20.55 -9.38
CA GLY A 150 8.29 -21.39 -8.21
C GLY A 150 6.92 -21.18 -7.56
N PHE A 151 6.72 -21.85 -6.43
CA PHE A 151 5.52 -21.75 -5.61
C PHE A 151 5.92 -21.61 -4.15
N MET A 152 5.34 -20.66 -3.47
CA MET A 152 5.53 -20.45 -2.05
C MET A 152 4.20 -20.02 -1.39
N THR A 153 4.09 -20.20 -0.08
CA THR A 153 3.00 -19.59 0.68
C THR A 153 3.32 -18.12 0.93
N ILE A 154 2.30 -17.30 1.10
CA ILE A 154 2.48 -15.90 1.44
C ILE A 154 2.84 -15.80 2.92
N LEU A 155 4.02 -15.25 3.21
CA LEU A 155 4.53 -15.09 4.58
C LEU A 155 4.24 -13.70 5.16
N HIS A 156 3.81 -12.77 4.35
CA HIS A 156 3.64 -11.35 4.67
C HIS A 156 4.96 -10.65 5.05
N GLY A 157 4.99 -9.34 4.92
CA GLY A 157 6.22 -8.56 5.03
C GLY A 157 6.93 -8.46 3.70
N ASP A 158 8.26 -8.35 3.73
CA ASP A 158 9.05 -7.93 2.56
C ASP A 158 8.56 -6.58 2.01
N ASP A 159 8.02 -5.72 2.90
CA ASP A 159 7.39 -4.45 2.55
C ASP A 159 8.31 -3.27 2.82
N ARG A 160 8.23 -2.24 1.96
CA ARG A 160 9.01 -1.01 2.01
C ARG A 160 8.06 0.18 2.07
N ILE A 161 8.15 0.98 3.12
CA ILE A 161 7.20 2.07 3.37
C ILE A 161 7.99 3.36 3.59
N TYR A 162 8.08 4.18 2.53
CA TYR A 162 8.96 5.34 2.52
C TYR A 162 8.24 6.63 2.14
N ASN A 163 8.53 7.70 2.88
CA ASN A 163 8.13 9.05 2.51
C ASN A 163 6.61 9.24 2.28
N ASN A 164 5.76 8.49 2.97
CA ASN A 164 4.31 8.68 2.90
C ASN A 164 3.83 9.67 3.95
N ILE A 165 2.61 10.19 3.74
CA ILE A 165 1.89 10.96 4.75
C ILE A 165 0.64 10.17 5.13
N PHE A 166 0.53 9.79 6.40
CA PHE A 166 -0.61 9.14 7.00
C PHE A 166 -1.42 10.15 7.82
N VAL A 167 -2.71 10.25 7.54
CA VAL A 167 -3.62 11.13 8.25
C VAL A 167 -4.78 10.32 8.81
N GLN A 168 -4.99 10.34 10.13
CA GLN A 168 -6.21 9.78 10.72
C GLN A 168 -7.37 10.74 10.43
N LYS A 169 -8.00 10.60 9.27
CA LYS A 169 -9.14 11.41 8.85
C LYS A 169 -10.46 10.89 9.42
N TRP A 170 -10.59 9.59 9.52
CA TRP A 170 -11.81 8.90 9.92
C TRP A 170 -11.74 8.44 11.38
N PRO A 171 -12.87 8.38 12.10
CA PRO A 171 -12.87 7.89 13.46
C PRO A 171 -12.27 6.48 13.56
N SER A 172 -11.44 6.28 14.58
CA SER A 172 -10.77 4.98 14.85
C SER A 172 -11.45 4.19 15.98
N GLU A 173 -12.73 4.48 16.27
CA GLU A 173 -13.44 3.97 17.44
C GLU A 173 -13.59 2.43 17.45
N ASP A 174 -13.57 1.80 16.28
CA ASP A 174 -13.71 0.36 16.10
C ASP A 174 -12.45 -0.26 15.51
N VAL A 175 -11.31 -0.07 16.16
CA VAL A 175 -10.08 -0.78 15.74
C VAL A 175 -10.24 -2.25 16.04
N ILE A 176 -10.44 -3.05 15.01
CA ILE A 176 -10.32 -4.50 15.09
C ILE A 176 -8.88 -4.85 14.74
N ILE A 177 -8.12 -5.25 15.73
CA ILE A 177 -6.77 -5.76 15.53
C ILE A 177 -6.91 -7.11 14.85
N PRO A 178 -6.32 -7.30 13.65
CA PRO A 178 -6.29 -8.62 13.04
C PRO A 178 -5.43 -9.52 13.95
N HIS A 179 -6.04 -10.48 14.56
CA HIS A 179 -5.32 -11.59 15.15
C HIS A 179 -5.25 -12.72 14.12
N ASP A 180 -4.22 -13.55 14.25
CA ASP A 180 -4.00 -14.80 13.53
C ASP A 180 -5.17 -15.78 13.74
N SER A 181 -6.32 -15.42 13.22
CA SER A 181 -7.51 -16.24 13.25
C SER A 181 -7.92 -16.56 11.83
N ASP A 182 -8.62 -17.66 11.64
CA ASP A 182 -9.24 -18.06 10.38
C ASP A 182 -10.19 -16.98 9.80
N GLU A 183 -10.41 -15.91 10.57
CA GLU A 183 -11.22 -14.74 10.22
C GLU A 183 -10.39 -13.59 9.63
N GLY A 184 -9.13 -13.82 9.23
CA GLY A 184 -8.21 -12.78 8.76
C GLY A 184 -8.73 -11.91 7.60
N PHE A 185 -9.57 -12.47 6.73
CA PHE A 185 -10.23 -11.69 5.66
C PHE A 185 -11.30 -10.72 6.17
N ASP A 186 -11.83 -10.95 7.34
CA ASP A 186 -12.94 -10.20 7.92
C ASP A 186 -12.50 -9.11 8.87
N SER A 187 -11.19 -9.06 9.18
CA SER A 187 -10.65 -8.05 10.06
C SER A 187 -10.64 -6.69 9.38
N GLU A 188 -11.23 -5.70 10.04
CA GLU A 188 -11.16 -4.31 9.63
C GLU A 188 -10.30 -3.54 10.62
N ASN A 189 -9.29 -2.88 10.11
CA ASN A 189 -8.57 -1.86 10.85
C ASN A 189 -9.09 -0.49 10.41
N ARG A 190 -9.32 0.42 11.37
CA ARG A 190 -9.68 1.82 11.11
C ARG A 190 -8.63 2.82 11.58
N LYS A 191 -7.56 2.33 12.14
CA LYS A 191 -6.42 3.14 12.57
C LYS A 191 -5.46 3.37 11.40
N ALA A 192 -5.25 4.62 11.04
CA ALA A 192 -4.26 4.99 10.04
C ALA A 192 -2.82 4.86 10.59
N GLY A 193 -1.88 4.61 9.69
CA GLY A 193 -0.47 4.50 10.01
C GLY A 193 0.14 3.15 9.70
N THR A 194 1.30 2.89 10.26
CA THR A 194 2.11 1.69 10.02
C THR A 194 2.23 0.77 11.24
N TRP A 195 1.52 1.04 12.32
CA TRP A 195 1.53 0.26 13.56
C TRP A 195 1.24 -1.24 13.36
N MET A 196 0.55 -1.60 12.28
CA MET A 196 0.27 -3.00 11.91
C MET A 196 1.55 -3.84 11.75
N PHE A 197 2.68 -3.19 11.50
CA PHE A 197 3.97 -3.84 11.33
C PHE A 197 4.79 -3.98 12.62
N ASP A 198 4.21 -3.69 13.79
CA ASP A 198 4.94 -3.75 15.06
C ASP A 198 5.48 -5.15 15.39
N GLU A 199 4.79 -6.18 14.96
CA GLU A 199 5.22 -7.58 15.19
C GLU A 199 6.12 -8.13 14.05
N TYR A 200 6.37 -7.34 13.02
CA TYR A 200 7.25 -7.74 11.91
C TYR A 200 8.71 -7.47 12.27
N PRO A 201 9.64 -8.39 11.92
CA PRO A 201 11.04 -8.19 12.21
C PRO A 201 11.68 -7.12 11.33
N THR A 202 12.73 -6.48 11.84
CA THR A 202 13.71 -5.80 10.98
C THR A 202 14.54 -6.84 10.21
N TYR A 203 15.25 -6.40 9.17
CA TYR A 203 16.12 -7.32 8.41
C TYR A 203 17.19 -7.97 9.29
N ASP A 204 17.80 -7.23 10.21
CA ASP A 204 18.83 -7.73 11.10
C ASP A 204 18.28 -8.75 12.11
N GLU A 205 17.09 -8.52 12.63
CA GLU A 205 16.39 -9.49 13.48
C GLU A 205 16.05 -10.76 12.72
N TRP A 206 15.52 -10.64 11.51
CA TRP A 206 15.16 -11.76 10.67
C TRP A 206 16.39 -12.60 10.27
N ILE A 207 17.44 -12.00 9.73
CA ILE A 207 18.62 -12.73 9.26
C ILE A 207 19.39 -13.38 10.41
N SER A 208 19.35 -12.80 11.61
CA SER A 208 20.02 -13.37 12.80
C SER A 208 19.46 -14.71 13.25
N GLN A 209 18.26 -15.07 12.82
CA GLN A 209 17.61 -16.34 13.15
C GLN A 209 18.20 -17.53 12.38
N PHE A 210 18.96 -17.26 11.29
CA PHE A 210 19.54 -18.27 10.44
C PHE A 210 21.02 -18.49 10.78
N ASP A 211 21.41 -19.72 11.11
CA ASP A 211 22.81 -20.09 11.34
C ASP A 211 23.37 -20.82 10.12
N PHE A 212 23.96 -20.07 9.20
CA PHE A 212 24.54 -20.61 7.98
C PHE A 212 25.87 -21.38 8.21
N THR A 213 26.37 -21.42 9.45
CA THR A 213 27.63 -22.11 9.79
C THR A 213 27.43 -23.56 10.21
N LYS A 214 26.20 -23.98 10.47
CA LYS A 214 25.82 -25.31 10.93
C LYS A 214 24.95 -26.05 9.93
N PRO A 215 24.94 -27.38 9.96
CA PRO A 215 23.96 -28.16 9.21
C PRO A 215 22.53 -27.75 9.60
N VAL A 216 21.66 -27.65 8.60
CA VAL A 216 20.27 -27.24 8.78
C VAL A 216 19.50 -28.31 9.59
N ASP A 217 18.97 -27.92 10.74
CA ASP A 217 17.98 -28.70 11.48
C ASP A 217 16.57 -28.24 11.05
N MET A 218 15.95 -28.97 10.16
CA MET A 218 14.65 -28.60 9.57
C MET A 218 13.55 -28.41 10.62
N LYS A 219 13.57 -29.15 11.72
CA LYS A 219 12.57 -28.98 12.80
C LYS A 219 12.70 -27.65 13.54
N LYS A 220 13.91 -27.11 13.60
CA LYS A 220 14.15 -25.80 14.21
C LYS A 220 14.00 -24.66 13.21
N LEU A 221 14.26 -24.92 11.95
CA LEU A 221 14.16 -23.94 10.90
C LEU A 221 12.72 -23.65 10.50
N GLU A 222 11.83 -24.64 10.54
CA GLU A 222 10.45 -24.53 10.09
C GLU A 222 9.69 -23.32 10.70
N PRO A 223 9.65 -23.12 12.02
CA PRO A 223 8.94 -21.97 12.58
C PRO A 223 9.53 -20.62 12.20
N VAL A 224 10.84 -20.56 11.94
CA VAL A 224 11.55 -19.35 11.52
C VAL A 224 11.30 -19.09 10.02
N HIS A 225 11.34 -20.15 9.22
CA HIS A 225 11.14 -20.08 7.77
C HIS A 225 9.71 -19.61 7.41
N PHE A 226 8.71 -19.97 8.20
CA PHE A 226 7.32 -19.55 8.01
C PHE A 226 6.90 -18.35 8.87
N GLY A 227 7.86 -17.68 9.50
CA GLY A 227 7.62 -16.39 10.15
C GLY A 227 7.51 -15.25 9.15
N HIS A 228 6.99 -14.11 9.61
CA HIS A 228 6.90 -12.90 8.78
C HIS A 228 8.27 -12.48 8.23
N LEU A 229 8.27 -12.01 7.00
CA LEU A 229 9.42 -11.40 6.36
C LEU A 229 9.68 -9.99 6.94
N PRO A 230 10.90 -9.47 6.83
CA PRO A 230 11.24 -8.16 7.38
C PRO A 230 10.51 -7.02 6.66
N VAL A 231 10.41 -5.88 7.38
CA VAL A 231 9.85 -4.64 6.84
C VAL A 231 10.84 -3.49 7.00
N TRP A 232 10.80 -2.53 6.06
CA TRP A 232 11.61 -1.30 6.06
C TRP A 232 10.68 -0.09 6.04
N ILE A 233 10.74 0.71 7.09
CA ILE A 233 9.82 1.84 7.28
C ILE A 233 10.64 3.08 7.65
N GLU A 234 10.62 4.13 6.79
CA GLU A 234 11.46 5.32 6.98
C GLU A 234 10.84 6.57 6.36
N GLY A 235 11.02 7.70 7.01
CA GLY A 235 10.72 9.02 6.46
C GLY A 235 9.23 9.34 6.34
N ASN A 236 8.35 8.61 7.03
CA ASN A 236 6.92 8.84 6.96
C ASN A 236 6.45 9.92 7.93
N VAL A 237 5.31 10.52 7.63
CA VAL A 237 4.66 11.55 8.46
C VAL A 237 3.31 11.02 8.96
N TYR A 238 3.02 11.26 10.25
CA TYR A 238 1.82 10.78 10.93
C TYR A 238 1.07 11.92 11.57
N LEU A 239 -0.19 12.12 11.17
CA LEU A 239 -1.02 13.26 11.54
C LEU A 239 -2.36 12.80 12.13
N ASN A 240 -2.97 13.64 12.98
CA ASN A 240 -4.29 13.42 13.60
C ASN A 240 -4.40 12.10 14.38
N GLY A 241 -3.30 11.62 14.95
CA GLY A 241 -3.29 10.35 15.66
C GLY A 241 -3.09 9.11 14.79
N ALA A 242 -2.70 9.26 13.53
CA ALA A 242 -2.09 8.15 12.79
C ALA A 242 -0.85 7.67 13.54
N GLU A 243 -0.59 6.37 13.53
CA GLU A 243 0.37 5.74 14.43
C GLU A 243 1.52 5.09 13.67
N ALA A 244 2.74 5.47 14.05
CA ALA A 244 3.95 4.91 13.47
C ALA A 244 4.24 3.51 14.02
N CYS A 245 4.81 2.65 13.19
CA CYS A 245 5.43 1.41 13.63
C CYS A 245 6.60 1.70 14.58
N LYS A 246 6.83 0.83 15.56
CA LYS A 246 7.95 0.95 16.51
C LYS A 246 9.32 1.00 15.84
N ASN A 247 9.44 0.43 14.65
CA ASN A 247 10.68 0.36 13.87
C ASN A 247 10.79 1.49 12.82
N GLU A 248 9.91 2.50 12.86
CA GLU A 248 10.00 3.68 11.99
C GLU A 248 11.35 4.39 12.17
N VAL A 249 12.03 4.64 11.07
CA VAL A 249 13.29 5.40 11.03
C VAL A 249 13.01 6.79 10.49
N ASN A 250 13.51 7.82 11.16
CA ASN A 250 13.34 9.21 10.74
C ASN A 250 11.89 9.62 10.45
N GLY A 251 10.92 9.12 11.23
CA GLY A 251 9.51 9.50 11.08
C GLY A 251 9.15 10.80 11.77
N LEU A 252 8.16 11.52 11.28
CA LEU A 252 7.61 12.73 11.89
C LEU A 252 6.19 12.48 12.41
N VAL A 253 5.98 12.55 13.72
CA VAL A 253 4.64 12.47 14.33
C VAL A 253 4.22 13.84 14.82
N ILE A 254 3.05 14.33 14.38
CA ILE A 254 2.47 15.61 14.81
C ILE A 254 1.13 15.34 15.47
N SER A 255 1.07 15.56 16.79
CA SER A 255 -0.11 15.27 17.62
C SER A 255 -0.78 16.53 18.21
N ASP A 256 -0.11 17.68 18.12
CA ASP A 256 -0.55 18.96 18.74
C ASP A 256 -1.26 19.91 17.76
N LYS A 257 -1.36 19.51 16.49
CA LYS A 257 -2.00 20.30 15.43
C LYS A 257 -2.92 19.42 14.61
N GLU A 258 -4.04 19.99 14.18
CA GLU A 258 -5.03 19.29 13.36
C GLU A 258 -4.70 19.44 11.87
N ALA A 259 -4.59 18.31 11.20
CA ALA A 259 -4.48 18.24 9.76
C ALA A 259 -5.86 18.20 9.11
N LYS A 260 -6.06 19.04 8.12
CA LYS A 260 -7.24 19.08 7.26
C LYS A 260 -6.93 18.44 5.92
N VAL A 261 -7.82 17.54 5.47
CA VAL A 261 -7.75 16.93 4.14
C VAL A 261 -9.16 16.76 3.60
N ASP A 262 -9.60 17.68 2.76
CA ASP A 262 -10.90 17.65 2.11
C ASP A 262 -10.76 17.68 0.60
N LEU A 263 -11.52 16.82 -0.07
CA LEU A 263 -11.65 16.85 -1.53
C LEU A 263 -12.81 17.79 -1.88
N VAL A 264 -12.55 18.76 -2.74
CA VAL A 264 -13.53 19.76 -3.16
C VAL A 264 -13.71 19.70 -4.67
N GLU A 265 -14.94 19.46 -5.10
CA GLU A 265 -15.32 19.53 -6.50
C GLU A 265 -15.78 20.95 -6.85
N LYS A 266 -15.22 21.51 -7.93
CA LYS A 266 -15.63 22.78 -8.50
C LYS A 266 -15.68 22.67 -10.01
N GLU A 267 -16.84 22.87 -10.58
CA GLU A 267 -17.05 22.86 -12.05
C GLU A 267 -16.51 21.60 -12.75
N GLY A 268 -16.65 20.44 -12.07
CA GLY A 268 -16.19 19.15 -12.57
C GLY A 268 -14.67 18.89 -12.41
N SER A 269 -13.96 19.78 -11.74
CA SER A 269 -12.55 19.58 -11.37
C SER A 269 -12.41 19.33 -9.87
N TYR A 270 -11.45 18.51 -9.48
CA TYR A 270 -11.21 18.09 -8.11
C TYR A 270 -9.95 18.74 -7.54
N TYR A 271 -10.07 19.27 -6.33
CA TYR A 271 -9.01 19.98 -5.62
C TYR A 271 -8.89 19.46 -4.19
N LEU A 272 -7.68 19.50 -3.67
CA LEU A 272 -7.45 19.21 -2.25
C LEU A 272 -7.45 20.52 -1.44
N ASP A 273 -8.35 20.62 -0.45
CA ASP A 273 -8.29 21.66 0.57
C ASP A 273 -7.59 21.09 1.80
N THR A 274 -6.31 21.45 1.97
CA THR A 274 -5.45 20.85 2.98
C THR A 274 -4.43 21.83 3.53
N ASN A 275 -4.06 21.61 4.80
CA ASN A 275 -2.92 22.25 5.47
C ASN A 275 -1.79 21.29 5.79
N VAL A 276 -1.86 20.06 5.28
CA VAL A 276 -0.90 18.98 5.59
C VAL A 276 0.54 19.44 5.35
N TYR A 277 0.80 20.09 4.23
CA TYR A 277 2.16 20.53 3.88
C TYR A 277 2.66 21.70 4.74
N ASP A 278 1.75 22.54 5.27
CA ASP A 278 2.12 23.54 6.27
C ASP A 278 2.55 22.88 7.60
N LEU A 279 1.97 21.72 7.92
CA LEU A 279 2.33 20.95 9.10
C LEU A 279 3.62 20.16 8.90
N VAL A 280 3.80 19.54 7.75
CA VAL A 280 5.07 18.86 7.38
C VAL A 280 6.25 19.83 7.45
N GLY A 281 6.04 21.09 7.05
CA GLY A 281 7.03 22.15 7.17
C GLY A 281 8.32 21.87 6.42
N GLU A 282 9.44 21.96 7.15
CA GLU A 282 10.78 21.72 6.58
C GLU A 282 11.24 20.26 6.65
N PHE A 283 10.39 19.35 7.15
CA PHE A 283 10.73 17.94 7.22
C PHE A 283 10.99 17.36 5.82
N LYS A 284 12.11 16.69 5.69
CA LYS A 284 12.54 16.04 4.44
C LYS A 284 13.29 14.77 4.75
N ASP A 285 13.28 13.87 3.79
CA ASP A 285 14.08 12.67 3.83
C ASP A 285 14.79 12.45 2.49
N ARG A 286 15.52 11.36 2.38
CA ARG A 286 16.26 11.00 1.18
C ARG A 286 15.32 10.58 0.03
N MET A 287 15.79 10.79 -1.20
CA MET A 287 15.13 10.26 -2.39
C MET A 287 15.23 8.73 -2.42
N ILE A 288 14.12 8.09 -2.69
CA ILE A 288 14.04 6.64 -2.86
C ILE A 288 14.27 6.26 -4.33
N HIS A 289 14.90 5.12 -4.56
CA HIS A 289 15.16 4.56 -5.88
C HIS A 289 15.30 3.02 -5.81
N SER A 290 15.37 2.36 -6.96
CA SER A 290 15.41 0.89 -7.07
C SER A 290 16.47 0.21 -6.20
N ASP A 291 17.65 0.82 -6.03
CA ASP A 291 18.72 0.20 -5.23
C ASP A 291 18.41 0.23 -3.73
N ILE A 292 17.64 1.22 -3.25
CA ILE A 292 17.16 1.27 -1.86
C ILE A 292 16.05 0.25 -1.65
N LEU A 293 15.12 0.14 -2.59
CA LEU A 293 14.01 -0.82 -2.51
C LEU A 293 14.49 -2.26 -2.63
N GLY A 294 15.57 -2.50 -3.38
CA GLY A 294 16.12 -3.85 -3.56
C GLY A 294 15.23 -4.74 -4.42
N LYS A 295 15.06 -5.99 -3.97
CA LYS A 295 14.30 -7.03 -4.66
C LYS A 295 13.22 -7.59 -3.75
N ALA A 296 12.10 -8.02 -4.33
CA ALA A 296 11.16 -8.91 -3.68
C ALA A 296 11.82 -10.29 -3.51
N PHE A 297 11.59 -10.94 -2.36
CA PHE A 297 12.42 -12.10 -1.96
C PHE A 297 12.22 -13.31 -2.85
N GLU A 298 10.98 -13.76 -3.05
CA GLU A 298 10.71 -15.00 -3.77
C GLU A 298 11.03 -14.90 -5.28
N PRO A 299 10.55 -13.87 -6.01
CA PRO A 299 10.83 -13.76 -7.44
C PRO A 299 12.23 -13.19 -7.74
N GLU A 300 12.97 -12.71 -6.73
CA GLU A 300 14.23 -11.98 -6.91
C GLU A 300 14.13 -10.80 -7.91
N GLN A 301 12.93 -10.35 -8.21
CA GLN A 301 12.68 -9.21 -9.09
C GLN A 301 12.90 -7.91 -8.35
N ARG A 302 13.66 -6.99 -8.96
CA ARG A 302 13.84 -5.64 -8.43
C ARG A 302 12.53 -4.84 -8.52
N PHE A 303 12.42 -3.86 -7.63
CA PHE A 303 11.44 -2.78 -7.79
C PHE A 303 11.96 -1.83 -8.88
N GLU A 304 11.54 -2.07 -10.13
CA GLU A 304 12.05 -1.39 -11.31
C GLU A 304 10.97 -1.24 -12.40
N ASN A 305 11.28 -0.54 -13.48
CA ASN A 305 10.37 -0.43 -14.61
C ASN A 305 10.23 -1.77 -15.35
N PRO A 306 9.12 -2.00 -16.08
CA PRO A 306 8.90 -3.23 -16.84
C PRO A 306 9.98 -3.57 -17.87
N ASP A 307 10.77 -2.60 -18.30
CA ASP A 307 11.91 -2.78 -19.21
C ASP A 307 13.24 -3.11 -18.49
N GLY A 308 13.19 -3.29 -17.14
CA GLY A 308 14.35 -3.57 -16.30
C GLY A 308 15.19 -2.34 -15.96
N THR A 309 14.76 -1.14 -16.34
CA THR A 309 15.47 0.09 -15.94
C THR A 309 15.11 0.50 -14.52
N ALA A 310 16.08 1.06 -13.79
CA ALA A 310 15.88 1.52 -12.44
C ALA A 310 14.83 2.64 -12.35
N ILE A 311 14.04 2.62 -11.29
CA ILE A 311 13.13 3.71 -10.93
C ILE A 311 13.86 4.65 -9.97
N GLN A 312 13.68 5.94 -10.20
CA GLN A 312 13.93 7.01 -9.26
C GLN A 312 12.59 7.71 -8.97
N PHE A 313 12.25 7.92 -7.70
CA PHE A 313 11.01 8.64 -7.34
C PHE A 313 11.22 10.16 -7.39
N ASP A 314 11.86 10.62 -8.45
CA ASP A 314 12.16 12.02 -8.74
C ASP A 314 10.99 12.80 -9.36
N LYS A 315 9.87 12.10 -9.61
CA LYS A 315 8.62 12.70 -10.13
C LYS A 315 7.53 12.62 -9.08
N ASP A 316 6.75 13.68 -8.99
CA ASP A 316 5.59 13.77 -8.13
C ASP A 316 4.28 13.38 -8.83
N TYR A 317 3.14 13.59 -8.15
CA TYR A 317 1.79 13.34 -8.67
C TYR A 317 1.54 14.02 -10.03
N PHE A 318 2.07 15.20 -10.27
CA PHE A 318 1.91 15.97 -11.51
C PHE A 318 3.07 15.78 -12.50
N GLY A 319 4.05 14.94 -12.19
CA GLY A 319 5.27 14.78 -12.97
C GLY A 319 6.31 15.88 -12.69
N GLY A 320 6.11 16.70 -11.67
CA GLY A 320 7.07 17.70 -11.19
C GLY A 320 8.32 17.04 -10.60
N HIS A 321 9.49 17.68 -10.76
CA HIS A 321 10.73 17.12 -10.24
C HIS A 321 10.91 17.34 -8.73
N ARG A 322 11.34 16.30 -8.03
CA ARG A 322 11.83 16.35 -6.66
C ARG A 322 13.34 16.57 -6.65
N GLY A 323 13.85 17.24 -5.62
CA GLY A 323 15.30 17.31 -5.32
C GLY A 323 15.82 16.02 -4.68
N MET A 324 17.05 16.05 -4.20
CA MET A 324 17.66 14.90 -3.48
C MET A 324 17.08 14.74 -2.07
N ASP A 325 16.76 15.85 -1.40
CA ASP A 325 16.02 15.88 -0.15
C ASP A 325 14.55 16.11 -0.50
N VAL A 326 13.73 15.12 -0.23
CA VAL A 326 12.32 15.08 -0.70
C VAL A 326 11.35 15.37 0.45
N ILE A 327 10.29 16.07 0.14
CA ILE A 327 9.14 16.21 1.03
C ILE A 327 8.31 14.92 0.91
N PRO A 328 7.88 14.30 2.03
CA PRO A 328 6.95 13.18 2.00
C PRO A 328 5.61 13.50 1.34
N GLY A 329 4.92 12.47 0.87
CA GLY A 329 3.65 12.61 0.19
C GLY A 329 3.75 12.81 -1.32
N PRO A 330 2.60 12.92 -2.01
CA PRO A 330 2.54 12.84 -3.47
C PRO A 330 3.02 14.09 -4.21
N PHE A 331 3.22 15.23 -3.52
CA PHE A 331 3.58 16.49 -4.17
C PHE A 331 5.04 16.89 -3.89
N ALA A 332 5.74 17.35 -4.90
CA ALA A 332 7.13 17.79 -4.78
C ALA A 332 7.28 19.14 -4.05
N GLN A 333 6.24 19.96 -4.13
CA GLN A 333 6.19 21.28 -3.48
C GLN A 333 4.84 21.44 -2.75
N ALA A 334 4.83 22.16 -1.64
CA ALA A 334 3.61 22.39 -0.86
C ALA A 334 2.50 23.07 -1.68
N GLU A 335 2.86 23.96 -2.59
CA GLU A 335 1.94 24.67 -3.48
C GLU A 335 1.24 23.74 -4.47
N ASP A 336 1.83 22.61 -4.80
CA ASP A 336 1.27 21.64 -5.74
C ASP A 336 0.00 20.98 -5.18
N ALA A 337 -0.14 20.89 -3.86
CA ALA A 337 -1.35 20.42 -3.21
C ALA A 337 -2.62 21.25 -3.55
N LYS A 338 -2.45 22.47 -4.07
CA LYS A 338 -3.54 23.38 -4.45
C LYS A 338 -3.95 23.28 -5.94
N LYS A 339 -3.23 22.46 -6.71
CA LYS A 339 -3.53 22.24 -8.13
C LYS A 339 -4.75 21.34 -8.31
N VAL A 340 -5.29 21.35 -9.52
CA VAL A 340 -6.33 20.41 -9.95
C VAL A 340 -5.77 18.99 -9.91
N LEU A 341 -6.40 18.09 -9.17
CA LEU A 341 -5.99 16.69 -9.09
C LEU A 341 -6.52 15.88 -10.28
N PHE A 342 -7.76 16.23 -10.74
CA PHE A 342 -8.44 15.55 -11.84
C PHE A 342 -9.48 16.46 -12.48
#